data_c9f89d53c98d32add78261862551eedd
#
_entry.id   c9f89d53c98d32add78261862551eedd
#
_cell.length_a   1.000
_cell.length_b   1.000
_cell.length_c   1.000
_cell.angle_alpha   90.00
_cell.angle_beta   90.00
_cell.angle_gamma   90.00
#
_symmetry.space_group_name_H-M   'P 1'
#
loop_
_entity.id
_entity.type
_entity.pdbx_description
1 polymer ?
#
loop_
_entity_poly.entity_id
_entity_poly.type
_entity_poly.pdbx_seq_one_letter_code
_entity_poly.pdbx_strand_id
1 'polypeptide(L)'
;MDLRTRTNQLLLLTIMFLGGVLGGHAQSKSSDVAVVVNPSAPVSDLSLSEARTIFRGDRQYWSKDLPIVLLVRNPPSRERDVILKQLYSMTEAEFKQYWIAKIFRAEATSGPKIVYSNSMAADLVSVIPGAIAFIAARDVNPNLKVVKIDGHLPGEAGYPLR
;
A
#
# COMPACT_ATOMS: atom_id res chain seq x y z
N MET A 1 31.36 -24.32 78.15
CA MET A 1 32.47 -23.50 77.66
C MET A 1 32.25 -23.30 76.17
N ASP A 2 31.81 -22.15 75.93
CA ASP A 2 31.65 -21.28 74.74
C ASP A 2 30.93 -21.83 73.48
N LEU A 3 29.69 -21.50 73.48
CA LEU A 3 28.87 -21.32 72.32
C LEU A 3 29.31 -20.08 71.56
N ARG A 4 29.63 -20.18 70.28
CA ARG A 4 29.62 -19.05 69.38
C ARG A 4 28.57 -19.28 68.27
N THR A 5 27.48 -18.65 68.46
CA THR A 5 26.42 -18.41 67.52
C THR A 5 26.97 -17.75 66.28
N ARG A 6 26.89 -18.40 65.16
CA ARG A 6 27.10 -17.73 63.86
C ARG A 6 25.76 -17.56 63.18
N THR A 7 25.28 -16.37 63.25
CA THR A 7 24.14 -15.89 62.50
C THR A 7 24.51 -15.87 61.00
N ASN A 8 23.99 -16.80 60.24
CA ASN A 8 24.04 -16.72 58.78
C ASN A 8 22.92 -15.82 58.33
N GLN A 9 23.30 -14.60 57.96
CA GLN A 9 22.46 -13.73 57.17
C GLN A 9 22.30 -14.33 55.77
N LEU A 10 21.15 -14.86 55.49
CA LEU A 10 20.70 -15.17 54.14
C LEU A 10 20.41 -13.87 53.42
N LEU A 11 21.34 -13.46 52.55
CA LEU A 11 21.14 -12.39 51.59
C LEU A 11 20.23 -12.90 50.51
N LEU A 12 18.95 -12.58 50.59
CA LEU A 12 17.95 -12.82 49.56
C LEU A 12 18.26 -11.83 48.42
N LEU A 13 18.96 -12.32 47.41
CA LEU A 13 19.11 -11.61 46.13
C LEU A 13 17.82 -11.74 45.38
N THR A 14 16.95 -10.75 45.47
CA THR A 14 15.76 -10.61 44.64
C THR A 14 16.24 -10.18 43.23
N ILE A 15 16.44 -11.13 42.38
CA ILE A 15 16.65 -10.87 40.94
C ILE A 15 15.29 -10.47 40.38
N MET A 16 15.10 -9.16 40.23
CA MET A 16 13.98 -8.58 39.51
C MET A 16 14.20 -8.87 38.01
N PHE A 17 13.56 -9.94 37.53
CA PHE A 17 13.50 -10.26 36.12
C PHE A 17 12.60 -9.22 35.46
N LEU A 18 13.21 -8.14 34.96
CA LEU A 18 12.55 -7.16 34.10
C LEU A 18 12.34 -7.84 32.74
N GLY A 19 11.28 -8.59 32.66
CA GLY A 19 10.81 -9.20 31.40
C GLY A 19 10.41 -8.08 30.45
N GLY A 20 11.35 -7.63 29.64
CA GLY A 20 11.04 -6.80 28.47
C GLY A 20 10.13 -7.58 27.56
N VAL A 21 8.83 -7.24 27.58
CA VAL A 21 7.89 -7.64 26.55
C VAL A 21 8.35 -6.95 25.26
N LEU A 22 9.23 -7.63 24.52
CA LEU A 22 9.42 -7.34 23.10
C LEU A 22 8.08 -7.66 22.44
N GLY A 23 7.23 -6.64 22.38
CA GLY A 23 6.04 -6.65 21.56
C GLY A 23 6.48 -6.84 20.12
N GLY A 24 6.69 -8.09 19.71
CA GLY A 24 6.78 -8.46 18.33
C GLY A 24 5.47 -8.03 17.68
N HIS A 25 5.49 -6.90 16.99
CA HIS A 25 4.43 -6.56 16.06
C HIS A 25 4.50 -7.66 15.00
N ALA A 26 3.76 -8.74 15.22
CA ALA A 26 3.39 -9.64 14.15
C ALA A 26 2.71 -8.72 13.12
N GLN A 27 3.44 -8.33 12.09
CA GLN A 27 2.86 -7.74 10.90
C GLN A 27 1.89 -8.79 10.37
N SER A 28 0.64 -8.70 10.81
CA SER A 28 -0.44 -9.40 10.16
C SER A 28 -0.33 -8.93 8.71
N LYS A 29 -0.07 -9.88 7.79
CA LYS A 29 -0.01 -9.57 6.36
C LYS A 29 -1.31 -8.90 6.01
N SER A 30 -1.28 -7.57 5.96
CA SER A 30 -2.46 -6.74 5.81
C SER A 30 -3.23 -7.19 4.57
N SER A 31 -4.53 -7.32 4.71
CA SER A 31 -5.42 -7.55 3.57
C SER A 31 -5.60 -6.28 2.73
N ASP A 32 -4.96 -5.19 3.11
CA ASP A 32 -5.07 -3.91 2.44
C ASP A 32 -4.50 -3.95 1.01
N VAL A 33 -4.96 -3.03 0.20
CA VAL A 33 -4.46 -2.81 -1.15
C VAL A 33 -3.50 -1.64 -1.14
N ALA A 34 -2.22 -1.90 -1.42
CA ALA A 34 -1.20 -0.88 -1.49
C ALA A 34 -1.23 -0.16 -2.84
N VAL A 35 -1.16 1.15 -2.83
CA VAL A 35 -0.83 1.95 -4.02
C VAL A 35 0.69 2.05 -4.11
N VAL A 36 1.23 1.64 -5.24
CA VAL A 36 2.67 1.60 -5.52
C VAL A 36 3.00 2.41 -6.77
N VAL A 37 4.11 3.10 -6.73
CA VAL A 37 4.60 3.91 -7.85
C VAL A 37 6.04 3.58 -8.19
N ASN A 38 6.45 3.94 -9.39
CA ASN A 38 7.87 3.90 -9.75
C ASN A 38 8.67 4.76 -8.76
N PRO A 39 9.85 4.31 -8.29
CA PRO A 39 10.66 5.07 -7.34
C PRO A 39 10.98 6.50 -7.75
N SER A 40 11.04 6.79 -9.08
CA SER A 40 11.27 8.14 -9.61
C SER A 40 10.04 9.05 -9.58
N ALA A 41 8.84 8.53 -9.31
CA ALA A 41 7.63 9.34 -9.24
C ALA A 41 7.72 10.34 -8.06
N PRO A 42 7.43 11.62 -8.28
CA PRO A 42 7.59 12.69 -7.29
C PRO A 42 6.40 12.75 -6.31
N VAL A 43 6.00 11.59 -5.77
CA VAL A 43 4.86 11.47 -4.86
C VAL A 43 5.17 10.46 -3.77
N SER A 44 4.79 10.76 -2.53
CA SER A 44 4.92 9.86 -1.37
C SER A 44 3.64 9.76 -0.55
N ASP A 45 2.74 10.73 -0.73
CA ASP A 45 1.44 10.78 -0.08
C ASP A 45 0.41 11.35 -1.05
N LEU A 46 -0.79 10.81 -1.04
CA LEU A 46 -1.94 11.29 -1.79
C LEU A 46 -3.15 11.30 -0.86
N SER A 47 -3.94 12.35 -0.90
CA SER A 47 -5.29 12.24 -0.37
C SER A 47 -6.10 11.22 -1.19
N LEU A 48 -7.12 10.63 -0.57
CA LEU A 48 -8.02 9.72 -1.28
C LEU A 48 -8.65 10.39 -2.51
N SER A 49 -8.90 11.71 -2.44
CA SER A 49 -9.40 12.51 -3.55
C SER A 49 -8.40 12.60 -4.70
N GLU A 50 -7.13 12.87 -4.41
CA GLU A 50 -6.07 12.91 -5.43
C GLU A 50 -5.86 11.53 -6.07
N ALA A 51 -5.88 10.46 -5.26
CA ALA A 51 -5.83 9.10 -5.78
C ALA A 51 -6.98 8.83 -6.75
N ARG A 52 -8.21 9.25 -6.43
CA ARG A 52 -9.37 9.17 -7.34
C ARG A 52 -9.13 9.92 -8.64
N THR A 53 -8.66 11.14 -8.58
CA THR A 53 -8.34 11.98 -9.75
C THR A 53 -7.33 11.30 -10.67
N ILE A 54 -6.29 10.68 -10.10
CA ILE A 54 -5.26 9.96 -10.85
C ILE A 54 -5.85 8.69 -11.48
N PHE A 55 -6.47 7.83 -10.68
CA PHE A 55 -6.99 6.56 -11.17
C PHE A 55 -8.12 6.73 -12.18
N ARG A 56 -8.91 7.78 -12.09
CA ARG A 56 -9.93 8.15 -13.09
C ARG A 56 -9.36 8.78 -14.37
N GLY A 57 -8.04 9.02 -14.41
CA GLY A 57 -7.37 9.62 -15.56
C GLY A 57 -7.69 11.11 -15.76
N ASP A 58 -8.13 11.78 -14.71
CA ASP A 58 -8.36 13.23 -14.73
C ASP A 58 -7.04 14.00 -14.50
N ARG A 59 -6.10 13.37 -13.81
CA ARG A 59 -4.70 13.79 -13.76
C ARG A 59 -3.83 12.81 -14.53
N GLN A 60 -3.19 13.28 -15.61
CA GLN A 60 -2.45 12.44 -16.55
C GLN A 60 -0.94 12.59 -16.44
N TYR A 61 -0.45 13.51 -15.62
CA TYR A 61 0.98 13.77 -15.46
C TYR A 61 1.35 13.95 -13.99
N TRP A 62 2.50 13.42 -13.60
CA TRP A 62 3.16 13.74 -12.33
C TRP A 62 3.78 15.13 -12.36
N SER A 63 4.47 15.43 -13.45
CA SER A 63 5.07 16.71 -13.77
C SER A 63 4.98 16.94 -15.29
N LYS A 64 5.42 18.11 -15.77
CA LYS A 64 5.33 18.49 -17.19
C LYS A 64 5.83 17.40 -18.16
N ASP A 65 6.90 16.68 -17.79
CA ASP A 65 7.57 15.71 -18.66
C ASP A 65 7.44 14.25 -18.19
N LEU A 66 6.64 14.00 -17.17
CA LEU A 66 6.45 12.65 -16.62
C LEU A 66 4.97 12.24 -16.64
N PRO A 67 4.54 11.54 -17.68
CA PRO A 67 3.16 11.05 -17.76
C PRO A 67 2.88 9.96 -16.72
N ILE A 68 1.65 9.91 -16.24
CA ILE A 68 1.17 8.85 -15.37
C ILE A 68 0.79 7.63 -16.23
N VAL A 69 1.37 6.48 -15.92
CA VAL A 69 1.03 5.22 -16.56
C VAL A 69 0.23 4.37 -15.57
N LEU A 70 -1.09 4.29 -15.80
CA LEU A 70 -1.99 3.52 -14.95
C LEU A 70 -1.90 2.02 -15.28
N LEU A 71 -1.59 1.21 -14.28
CA LEU A 71 -1.60 -0.24 -14.35
C LEU A 71 -2.73 -0.76 -13.46
N VAL A 72 -3.67 -1.49 -14.04
CA VAL A 72 -4.88 -1.96 -13.36
C VAL A 72 -4.99 -3.48 -13.48
N ARG A 73 -5.24 -4.14 -12.35
CA ARG A 73 -5.43 -5.60 -12.30
C ARG A 73 -6.61 -6.03 -13.16
N ASN A 74 -6.45 -7.15 -13.87
CA ASN A 74 -7.57 -7.79 -14.58
C ASN A 74 -8.62 -8.33 -13.58
N PRO A 75 -9.90 -8.42 -13.98
CA PRO A 75 -10.90 -9.16 -13.22
C PRO A 75 -10.75 -10.69 -13.44
N PRO A 76 -11.16 -11.57 -12.48
CA PRO A 76 -11.52 -11.18 -11.13
C PRO A 76 -10.26 -10.99 -10.24
N SER A 77 -10.23 -9.96 -9.43
CA SER A 77 -9.22 -9.84 -8.37
C SER A 77 -9.74 -8.96 -7.24
N ARG A 78 -9.44 -9.35 -6.02
CA ARG A 78 -9.86 -8.60 -4.83
C ARG A 78 -9.33 -7.15 -4.85
N GLU A 79 -8.08 -6.97 -5.27
CA GLU A 79 -7.45 -5.66 -5.35
C GLU A 79 -8.23 -4.75 -6.32
N ARG A 80 -8.68 -5.30 -7.45
CA ARG A 80 -9.50 -4.56 -8.39
C ARG A 80 -10.85 -4.19 -7.80
N ASP A 81 -11.51 -5.11 -7.10
CA ASP A 81 -12.82 -4.86 -6.47
C ASP A 81 -12.73 -3.74 -5.43
N VAL A 82 -11.67 -3.74 -4.60
CA VAL A 82 -11.41 -2.66 -3.63
C VAL A 82 -11.24 -1.32 -4.34
N ILE A 83 -10.46 -1.27 -5.40
CA ILE A 83 -10.18 -0.03 -6.14
C ILE A 83 -11.43 0.45 -6.89
N LEU A 84 -12.19 -0.42 -7.51
CA LEU A 84 -13.46 -0.06 -8.16
C LEU A 84 -14.42 0.56 -7.16
N LYS A 85 -14.53 -0.02 -5.97
CA LYS A 85 -15.39 0.48 -4.91
C LYS A 85 -14.89 1.82 -4.32
N GLN A 86 -13.61 1.89 -3.94
CA GLN A 86 -13.07 3.00 -3.15
C GLN A 86 -12.64 4.21 -4.00
N LEU A 87 -12.05 3.97 -5.16
CA LEU A 87 -11.54 5.05 -6.00
C LEU A 87 -12.48 5.41 -7.16
N TYR A 88 -13.08 4.42 -7.79
CA TYR A 88 -13.96 4.67 -8.93
C TYR A 88 -15.41 4.86 -8.51
N SER A 89 -15.89 4.21 -7.43
CA SER A 89 -17.29 4.10 -7.05
C SER A 89 -18.14 3.53 -8.21
N MET A 90 -17.63 2.51 -8.88
CA MET A 90 -18.17 1.91 -10.09
C MET A 90 -18.19 0.39 -10.00
N THR A 91 -19.14 -0.22 -10.67
CA THR A 91 -19.13 -1.62 -11.01
C THR A 91 -18.15 -1.89 -12.15
N GLU A 92 -17.85 -3.16 -12.43
CA GLU A 92 -16.99 -3.56 -13.55
C GLU A 92 -17.55 -3.11 -14.92
N ALA A 93 -18.88 -3.18 -15.10
CA ALA A 93 -19.53 -2.72 -16.32
C ALA A 93 -19.43 -1.21 -16.50
N GLU A 94 -19.67 -0.45 -15.41
CA GLU A 94 -19.55 1.02 -15.42
C GLU A 94 -18.12 1.46 -15.65
N PHE A 95 -17.13 0.77 -15.09
CA PHE A 95 -15.72 1.04 -15.34
C PHE A 95 -15.35 0.90 -16.83
N LYS A 96 -15.82 -0.16 -17.49
CA LYS A 96 -15.60 -0.35 -18.93
C LYS A 96 -16.24 0.78 -19.74
N GLN A 97 -17.50 1.11 -19.46
CA GLN A 97 -18.21 2.21 -20.13
C GLN A 97 -17.55 3.56 -19.88
N TYR A 98 -17.09 3.81 -18.66
CA TYR A 98 -16.39 5.03 -18.29
C TYR A 98 -15.16 5.26 -19.16
N TRP A 99 -14.29 4.25 -19.31
CA TRP A 99 -13.07 4.39 -20.11
C TRP A 99 -13.35 4.47 -21.61
N ILE A 100 -14.34 3.71 -22.12
CA ILE A 100 -14.79 3.82 -23.53
C ILE A 100 -15.25 5.24 -23.81
N ALA A 101 -16.12 5.80 -22.97
CA ALA A 101 -16.64 7.15 -23.14
C ALA A 101 -15.53 8.22 -23.03
N LYS A 102 -14.59 8.06 -22.10
CA LYS A 102 -13.46 8.98 -21.90
C LYS A 102 -12.54 9.03 -23.12
N ILE A 103 -12.24 7.86 -23.72
CA ILE A 103 -11.43 7.76 -24.94
C ILE A 103 -12.20 8.35 -26.13
N PHE A 104 -13.48 8.03 -26.25
CA PHE A 104 -14.32 8.54 -27.35
C PHE A 104 -14.44 10.07 -27.35
N ARG A 105 -14.47 10.67 -26.15
CA ARG A 105 -14.48 12.15 -25.99
C ARG A 105 -13.10 12.79 -26.09
N ALA A 106 -12.05 12.02 -26.41
CA ALA A 106 -10.67 12.46 -26.45
C ALA A 106 -10.16 13.07 -25.11
N GLU A 107 -10.78 12.70 -23.99
CA GLU A 107 -10.35 13.06 -22.64
C GLU A 107 -9.20 12.19 -22.13
N ALA A 108 -8.96 11.06 -22.78
CA ALA A 108 -7.81 10.19 -22.59
C ALA A 108 -7.40 9.57 -23.92
N THR A 109 -6.11 9.38 -24.15
CA THR A 109 -5.59 8.75 -25.37
C THR A 109 -5.73 7.23 -25.33
N SER A 110 -5.77 6.65 -24.16
CA SER A 110 -5.95 5.22 -23.91
C SER A 110 -6.50 4.94 -22.51
N GLY A 111 -7.07 3.78 -22.31
CA GLY A 111 -7.43 3.29 -21.00
C GLY A 111 -6.21 2.79 -20.20
N PRO A 112 -6.43 2.37 -18.94
CA PRO A 112 -5.39 1.77 -18.12
C PRO A 112 -4.83 0.51 -18.80
N LYS A 113 -3.52 0.28 -18.60
CA LYS A 113 -2.90 -0.99 -19.02
C LYS A 113 -3.31 -2.09 -18.04
N ILE A 114 -3.77 -3.20 -18.59
CA ILE A 114 -4.21 -4.35 -17.79
C ILE A 114 -3.02 -5.22 -17.42
N VAL A 115 -2.93 -5.58 -16.15
CA VAL A 115 -1.92 -6.51 -15.61
C VAL A 115 -2.60 -7.73 -14.98
N TYR A 116 -1.97 -8.90 -15.11
CA TYR A 116 -2.62 -10.18 -14.78
C TYR A 116 -2.24 -10.73 -13.40
N SER A 117 -1.20 -10.15 -12.75
CA SER A 117 -0.79 -10.54 -11.40
C SER A 117 -0.24 -9.35 -10.62
N ASN A 118 -0.16 -9.47 -9.28
CA ASN A 118 0.52 -8.47 -8.43
C ASN A 118 2.01 -8.42 -8.77
N SER A 119 2.63 -9.57 -9.07
CA SER A 119 4.03 -9.64 -9.50
C SER A 119 4.24 -8.86 -10.81
N MET A 120 3.43 -9.11 -11.83
CA MET A 120 3.50 -8.37 -13.09
C MET A 120 3.32 -6.85 -12.89
N ALA A 121 2.39 -6.45 -12.02
CA ALA A 121 2.21 -5.03 -11.67
C ALA A 121 3.47 -4.46 -11.02
N ALA A 122 4.05 -5.17 -10.05
CA ALA A 122 5.27 -4.78 -9.35
C ALA A 122 6.46 -4.62 -10.31
N ASP A 123 6.67 -5.60 -11.20
CA ASP A 123 7.75 -5.59 -12.18
C ASP A 123 7.62 -4.39 -13.13
N LEU A 124 6.42 -4.16 -13.67
CA LEU A 124 6.18 -3.04 -14.58
C LEU A 124 6.30 -1.68 -13.87
N VAL A 125 5.83 -1.55 -12.63
CA VAL A 125 6.01 -0.33 -11.84
C VAL A 125 7.49 -0.03 -11.62
N SER A 126 8.31 -1.04 -11.37
CA SER A 126 9.75 -0.84 -11.10
C SER A 126 10.50 -0.30 -12.31
N VAL A 127 10.09 -0.64 -13.54
CA VAL A 127 10.81 -0.30 -14.79
C VAL A 127 10.18 0.81 -15.62
N ILE A 128 8.90 1.11 -15.44
CA ILE A 128 8.22 2.16 -16.23
C ILE A 128 8.21 3.47 -15.43
N PRO A 129 8.95 4.50 -15.85
CA PRO A 129 8.86 5.82 -15.23
C PRO A 129 7.41 6.34 -15.25
N GLY A 130 6.98 6.93 -14.14
CA GLY A 130 5.61 7.44 -14.01
C GLY A 130 4.53 6.38 -13.79
N ALA A 131 4.87 5.09 -13.72
CA ALA A 131 3.90 4.04 -13.46
C ALA A 131 3.32 4.13 -12.05
N ILE A 132 2.02 3.86 -11.97
CA ILE A 132 1.26 3.68 -10.73
C ILE A 132 0.39 2.44 -10.86
N ALA A 133 0.35 1.63 -9.81
CA ALA A 133 -0.48 0.44 -9.71
C ALA A 133 -1.04 0.28 -8.30
N PHE A 134 -1.88 -0.71 -8.16
CA PHE A 134 -2.32 -1.22 -6.87
C PHE A 134 -2.09 -2.74 -6.82
N ILE A 135 -1.57 -3.20 -5.70
CA ILE A 135 -1.27 -4.61 -5.44
C ILE A 135 -1.69 -4.97 -4.00
N ALA A 136 -1.80 -6.25 -3.69
CA ALA A 136 -1.98 -6.66 -2.31
C ALA A 136 -0.79 -6.18 -1.46
N ALA A 137 -1.03 -5.59 -0.30
CA ALA A 137 0.04 -5.03 0.54
C ALA A 137 1.10 -6.07 0.95
N ARG A 138 0.69 -7.35 1.06
CA ARG A 138 1.60 -8.47 1.35
C ARG A 138 2.58 -8.80 0.21
N ASP A 139 2.30 -8.33 -1.00
CA ASP A 139 3.09 -8.60 -2.21
C ASP A 139 4.01 -7.42 -2.58
N VAL A 140 4.03 -6.37 -1.75
CA VAL A 140 4.95 -5.25 -1.91
C VAL A 140 6.38 -5.72 -1.65
N ASN A 141 7.28 -5.41 -2.58
CA ASN A 141 8.70 -5.66 -2.45
C ASN A 141 9.50 -4.36 -2.21
N PRO A 142 10.75 -4.46 -1.71
CA PRO A 142 11.56 -3.28 -1.37
C PRO A 142 11.90 -2.33 -2.54
N ASN A 143 11.77 -2.82 -3.78
CA ASN A 143 12.08 -2.02 -4.97
C ASN A 143 10.93 -1.09 -5.37
N LEU A 144 9.79 -1.17 -4.69
CA LEU A 144 8.63 -0.35 -4.97
C LEU A 144 8.51 0.78 -3.96
N LYS A 145 8.06 1.92 -4.43
CA LYS A 145 7.67 3.03 -3.56
C LYS A 145 6.19 2.93 -3.23
N VAL A 146 5.87 2.66 -1.97
CA VAL A 146 4.50 2.68 -1.47
C VAL A 146 4.09 4.12 -1.21
N VAL A 147 2.92 4.50 -1.70
CA VAL A 147 2.33 5.82 -1.48
C VAL A 147 1.38 5.74 -0.30
N LYS A 148 1.48 6.68 0.62
CA LYS A 148 0.48 6.87 1.68
C LYS A 148 -0.83 7.35 1.07
N ILE A 149 -1.93 6.95 1.68
CA ILE A 149 -3.25 7.50 1.34
C ILE A 149 -3.82 8.16 2.61
N ASP A 150 -4.14 9.44 2.51
CA ASP A 150 -4.53 10.30 3.65
C ASP A 150 -3.52 10.21 4.83
N GLY A 151 -2.21 10.19 4.52
CA GLY A 151 -1.13 10.11 5.49
C GLY A 151 -0.85 8.71 6.07
N HIS A 152 -1.62 7.68 5.68
CA HIS A 152 -1.52 6.33 6.21
C HIS A 152 -0.89 5.34 5.22
N LEU A 153 -0.08 4.43 5.72
CA LEU A 153 0.41 3.26 4.98
C LEU A 153 -0.57 2.08 5.12
N PRO A 154 -0.53 1.12 4.18
CA PRO A 154 -1.24 -0.15 4.35
C PRO A 154 -0.89 -0.82 5.68
N GLY A 155 -1.91 -1.31 6.40
CA GLY A 155 -1.78 -1.90 7.73
C GLY A 155 -1.99 -0.92 8.88
N GLU A 156 -1.91 0.38 8.64
CA GLU A 156 -2.15 1.40 9.67
C GLU A 156 -3.65 1.65 9.88
N ALA A 157 -4.01 2.03 11.10
CA ALA A 157 -5.38 2.46 11.41
C ALA A 157 -5.73 3.70 10.58
N GLY A 158 -6.92 3.72 9.95
CA GLY A 158 -7.32 4.82 9.07
C GLY A 158 -6.99 4.64 7.59
N TYR A 159 -6.17 3.64 7.21
CA TYR A 159 -5.90 3.37 5.80
C TYR A 159 -7.19 3.01 5.03
N PRO A 160 -7.53 3.69 3.91
CA PRO A 160 -8.87 3.57 3.32
C PRO A 160 -9.05 2.41 2.33
N LEU A 161 -7.99 1.82 1.79
CA LEU A 161 -8.09 0.81 0.71
C LEU A 161 -8.06 -0.62 1.27
N ARG A 162 -9.25 -1.07 1.76
CA ARG A 162 -9.45 -2.38 2.42
C ARG A 162 -10.51 -3.23 1.75
#